data_b2cfd02fa1748582919cbb03bf189ddf
#
_entry.id   b2cfd02fa1748582919cbb03bf189ddf
#
_cell.length_a   1.000
_cell.length_b   1.000
_cell.length_c   1.000
_cell.angle_alpha   90.00
_cell.angle_beta   90.00
_cell.angle_gamma   90.00
#
_symmetry.space_group_name_H-M   'P 1'
#
loop_
_entity.id
_entity.type
_entity.pdbx_description
1 polymer ?
#
loop_
_entity_poly.entity_id
_entity_poly.type
_entity_poly.pdbx_seq_one_letter_code
_entity_poly.pdbx_strand_id
1 'polypeptide(L)'
;MAGFKDIIGHEQIIEHLQNAIGMDKVSHAYIINGPDKSGKMMLAEAFAMALQCEKHGKEACMECHSCRQALGHNQPDIIYVNHDKPNTISVDDIRTQVNNDIDVKPYSSSHKIYIIDEAEKMNQQAQNALLKTIEEPPAYAVIMLLTTNADTFLPTIYPDA
;
A
#
# COMPACT_ATOMS: atom_id res chain seq x y z
N MET A 1 -12.48 8.20 -3.57
CA MET A 1 -11.05 8.25 -3.21
C MET A 1 -10.62 9.71 -3.07
N ALA A 2 -9.73 10.02 -2.15
CA ALA A 2 -9.34 11.40 -1.83
C ALA A 2 -7.82 11.55 -1.90
N GLY A 3 -7.35 12.78 -2.14
CA GLY A 3 -5.93 13.09 -2.04
C GLY A 3 -5.56 13.46 -0.62
N PHE A 4 -4.27 13.68 -0.36
CA PHE A 4 -3.78 14.04 0.97
C PHE A 4 -4.45 15.31 1.51
N LYS A 5 -4.71 16.28 0.64
CA LYS A 5 -5.33 17.55 1.05
C LYS A 5 -6.75 17.39 1.58
N ASP A 6 -7.39 16.26 1.26
CA ASP A 6 -8.77 15.99 1.69
C ASP A 6 -8.83 15.25 3.03
N ILE A 7 -7.68 14.89 3.59
CA ILE A 7 -7.59 14.13 4.83
C ILE A 7 -7.39 15.09 5.99
N ILE A 8 -8.25 15.00 6.99
CA ILE A 8 -8.17 15.80 8.20
C ILE A 8 -7.41 15.01 9.27
N GLY A 9 -6.39 15.64 9.85
CA GLY A 9 -5.50 14.96 10.79
C GLY A 9 -4.37 14.23 10.07
N HIS A 10 -3.60 13.45 10.83
CA HIS A 10 -2.48 12.67 10.32
C HIS A 10 -1.38 13.48 9.63
N GLU A 11 -1.20 14.73 10.03
CA GLU A 11 -0.24 15.65 9.38
C GLU A 11 1.18 15.09 9.35
N GLN A 12 1.62 14.43 10.43
CA GLN A 12 2.96 13.87 10.51
C GLN A 12 3.15 12.71 9.54
N ILE A 13 2.13 11.86 9.41
CA ILE A 13 2.18 10.73 8.49
C ILE A 13 2.18 11.23 7.04
N ILE A 14 1.32 12.18 6.74
CA ILE A 14 1.22 12.77 5.41
C ILE A 14 2.56 13.43 5.03
N GLU A 15 3.15 14.19 5.93
CA GLU A 15 4.44 14.83 5.68
C GLU A 15 5.52 13.80 5.40
N HIS A 16 5.55 12.72 6.18
CA HIS A 16 6.52 11.64 5.97
C HIS A 16 6.37 11.00 4.59
N LEU A 17 5.13 10.69 4.20
CA LEU A 17 4.86 10.08 2.90
C LEU A 17 5.18 11.03 1.75
N GLN A 18 4.80 12.31 1.87
CA GLN A 18 5.10 13.29 0.84
C GLN A 18 6.59 13.56 0.71
N ASN A 19 7.32 13.56 1.82
CA ASN A 19 8.77 13.72 1.79
C ASN A 19 9.45 12.52 1.10
N ALA A 20 8.94 11.31 1.31
CA ALA A 20 9.46 10.13 0.63
C ALA A 20 9.31 10.27 -0.89
N ILE A 21 8.18 10.75 -1.36
CA ILE A 21 7.95 10.99 -2.78
C ILE A 21 8.89 12.08 -3.30
N GLY A 22 8.98 13.20 -2.60
CA GLY A 22 9.77 14.35 -3.03
C GLY A 22 11.27 14.07 -3.08
N MET A 23 11.76 13.18 -2.22
CA MET A 23 13.17 12.80 -2.14
C MET A 23 13.50 11.56 -2.95
N ASP A 24 12.51 10.98 -3.62
CA ASP A 24 12.63 9.71 -4.36
C ASP A 24 13.19 8.59 -3.48
N LYS A 25 12.68 8.51 -2.24
CA LYS A 25 13.09 7.51 -1.24
C LYS A 25 11.88 6.74 -0.72
N VAL A 26 11.06 6.28 -1.64
CA VAL A 26 9.88 5.49 -1.31
C VAL A 26 10.31 4.09 -0.89
N SER A 27 9.85 3.66 0.28
CA SER A 27 10.11 2.30 0.76
C SER A 27 9.24 1.29 0.03
N HIS A 28 9.68 0.03 0.01
CA HIS A 28 8.91 -1.04 -0.61
C HIS A 28 7.82 -1.59 0.31
N ALA A 29 7.82 -1.22 1.59
CA ALA A 29 6.79 -1.62 2.54
C ALA A 29 6.52 -0.51 3.53
N TYR A 30 5.23 -0.30 3.82
CA TYR A 30 4.76 0.65 4.83
C TYR A 30 3.73 -0.03 5.72
N ILE A 31 3.81 0.24 7.02
CA ILE A 31 2.79 -0.17 7.97
C ILE A 31 2.09 1.08 8.48
N ILE A 32 0.79 1.19 8.22
CA ILE A 32 -0.03 2.28 8.75
C ILE A 32 -0.84 1.71 9.91
N ASN A 33 -0.48 2.11 11.12
CA ASN A 33 -1.09 1.62 12.35
C ASN A 33 -2.04 2.68 12.92
N GLY A 34 -3.23 2.26 13.30
CA GLY A 34 -4.20 3.16 13.91
C GLY A 34 -5.51 2.46 14.19
N PRO A 35 -6.38 3.06 15.00
CA PRO A 35 -7.68 2.47 15.32
C PRO A 35 -8.55 2.32 14.08
N ASP A 36 -9.58 1.50 14.20
CA ASP A 36 -10.57 1.35 13.12
C ASP A 36 -11.18 2.71 12.77
N LYS A 37 -11.46 2.90 11.49
CA LYS A 37 -12.08 4.13 10.98
C LYS A 37 -11.26 5.39 11.21
N SER A 38 -9.94 5.25 11.32
CA SER A 38 -9.03 6.39 11.50
C SER A 38 -8.55 7.00 10.19
N GLY A 39 -9.01 6.49 9.05
CA GLY A 39 -8.61 7.01 7.74
C GLY A 39 -7.38 6.33 7.15
N LYS A 40 -6.99 5.15 7.64
CA LYS A 40 -5.83 4.43 7.12
C LYS A 40 -5.96 4.15 5.63
N MET A 41 -7.13 3.68 5.18
CA MET A 41 -7.35 3.40 3.78
C MET A 41 -7.24 4.66 2.93
N MET A 42 -7.78 5.79 3.41
CA MET A 42 -7.65 7.07 2.71
C MET A 42 -6.18 7.48 2.55
N LEU A 43 -5.38 7.30 3.59
CA LEU A 43 -3.94 7.59 3.54
C LEU A 43 -3.24 6.72 2.50
N ALA A 44 -3.52 5.41 2.50
CA ALA A 44 -2.92 4.48 1.56
C ALA A 44 -3.29 4.82 0.13
N GLU A 45 -4.56 5.12 -0.12
CA GLU A 45 -5.04 5.47 -1.45
C GLU A 45 -4.49 6.80 -1.93
N ALA A 46 -4.42 7.80 -1.04
CA ALA A 46 -3.84 9.10 -1.40
C ALA A 46 -2.35 8.96 -1.77
N PHE A 47 -1.62 8.16 -1.02
CA PHE A 47 -0.22 7.89 -1.30
C PHE A 47 -0.05 7.16 -2.64
N ALA A 48 -0.87 6.13 -2.87
CA ALA A 48 -0.84 5.38 -4.11
C ALA A 48 -1.12 6.28 -5.32
N MET A 49 -2.15 7.13 -5.23
CA MET A 49 -2.47 8.07 -6.30
C MET A 49 -1.32 9.04 -6.56
N ALA A 50 -0.72 9.58 -5.51
CA ALA A 50 0.39 10.53 -5.65
C ALA A 50 1.60 9.87 -6.31
N LEU A 51 1.93 8.63 -5.91
CA LEU A 51 3.04 7.89 -6.52
C LEU A 51 2.82 7.61 -8.01
N GLN A 52 1.58 7.33 -8.39
CA GLN A 52 1.24 6.96 -9.77
C GLN A 52 0.85 8.16 -10.62
N CYS A 53 0.73 9.34 -10.03
CA CYS A 53 0.35 10.55 -10.75
C CYS A 53 1.37 10.86 -11.84
N GLU A 54 0.89 11.12 -13.06
CA GLU A 54 1.74 11.37 -14.21
C GLU A 54 2.48 12.71 -14.11
N LYS A 55 2.04 13.62 -13.23
CA LYS A 55 2.71 14.90 -12.98
C LYS A 55 3.84 14.80 -11.95
N HIS A 56 4.01 13.64 -11.32
CA HIS A 56 5.12 13.33 -10.41
C HIS A 56 5.29 14.32 -9.23
N GLY A 57 4.18 14.86 -8.72
CA GLY A 57 4.22 15.74 -7.56
C GLY A 57 4.01 14.96 -6.26
N LYS A 58 4.03 15.68 -5.15
CA LYS A 58 3.77 15.11 -3.82
C LYS A 58 2.29 14.90 -3.54
N GLU A 59 1.44 15.37 -4.43
CA GLU A 59 -0.01 15.29 -4.32
C GLU A 59 -0.57 14.83 -5.67
N ALA A 60 -1.60 13.99 -5.64
CA ALA A 60 -2.26 13.58 -6.87
C ALA A 60 -2.91 14.79 -7.55
N CYS A 61 -2.74 14.92 -8.86
CA CYS A 61 -3.30 16.05 -9.61
C CYS A 61 -4.81 15.94 -9.83
N MET A 62 -5.38 14.75 -9.69
CA MET A 62 -6.81 14.43 -9.90
C MET A 62 -7.27 14.56 -11.35
N GLU A 63 -6.38 14.90 -12.27
CA GLU A 63 -6.73 15.20 -13.65
C GLU A 63 -6.10 14.27 -14.67
N CYS A 64 -4.93 13.70 -14.39
CA CYS A 64 -4.26 12.81 -15.32
C CYS A 64 -5.00 11.48 -15.46
N HIS A 65 -4.66 10.71 -16.47
CA HIS A 65 -5.31 9.42 -16.75
C HIS A 65 -5.22 8.48 -15.55
N SER A 66 -4.03 8.38 -14.93
CA SER A 66 -3.83 7.52 -13.77
C SER A 66 -4.70 7.93 -12.58
N CYS A 67 -4.74 9.23 -12.26
CA CYS A 67 -5.59 9.72 -11.16
C CYS A 67 -7.06 9.45 -11.44
N ARG A 68 -7.52 9.66 -12.67
CA ARG A 68 -8.92 9.41 -13.02
C ARG A 68 -9.27 7.93 -12.90
N GLN A 69 -8.37 7.04 -13.31
CA GLN A 69 -8.57 5.60 -13.13
C GLN A 69 -8.66 5.24 -11.65
N ALA A 70 -7.79 5.80 -10.82
CA ALA A 70 -7.78 5.54 -9.37
C ALA A 70 -9.07 6.02 -8.72
N LEU A 71 -9.54 7.21 -9.08
CA LEU A 71 -10.81 7.75 -8.57
C LEU A 71 -11.99 6.86 -8.89
N GLY A 72 -11.96 6.20 -10.04
CA GLY A 72 -13.00 5.25 -10.44
C GLY A 72 -12.77 3.82 -9.97
N HIS A 73 -11.74 3.57 -9.15
CA HIS A 73 -11.32 2.24 -8.71
C HIS A 73 -10.99 1.31 -9.88
N ASN A 74 -10.47 1.87 -10.97
CA ASN A 74 -10.12 1.15 -12.19
C ASN A 74 -8.62 1.18 -12.49
N GLN A 75 -7.80 1.67 -11.55
CA GLN A 75 -6.34 1.68 -11.74
C GLN A 75 -5.80 0.26 -11.56
N PRO A 76 -5.29 -0.39 -12.63
CA PRO A 76 -4.89 -1.80 -12.55
C PRO A 76 -3.65 -2.03 -11.69
N ASP A 77 -2.86 -0.99 -11.43
CA ASP A 77 -1.63 -1.09 -10.65
C ASP A 77 -1.83 -0.72 -9.17
N ILE A 78 -3.07 -0.54 -8.73
CA ILE A 78 -3.44 -0.49 -7.31
C ILE A 78 -4.23 -1.76 -7.02
N ILE A 79 -3.65 -2.65 -6.23
CA ILE A 79 -4.22 -3.97 -5.98
C ILE A 79 -4.64 -4.07 -4.53
N TYR A 80 -5.94 -4.29 -4.32
CA TYR A 80 -6.50 -4.52 -2.98
C TYR A 80 -6.52 -6.02 -2.74
N VAL A 81 -5.77 -6.46 -1.74
CA VAL A 81 -5.69 -7.89 -1.42
C VAL A 81 -6.99 -8.34 -0.74
N ASN A 82 -7.63 -9.35 -1.32
CA ASN A 82 -8.90 -9.91 -0.82
C ASN A 82 -8.65 -11.20 -0.07
N HIS A 83 -9.59 -11.58 0.80
CA HIS A 83 -9.55 -12.88 1.47
C HIS A 83 -10.97 -13.38 1.69
N ASP A 84 -11.13 -14.71 1.58
CA ASP A 84 -12.45 -15.35 1.67
C ASP A 84 -12.93 -15.47 3.11
N LYS A 85 -11.99 -15.70 4.04
CA LYS A 85 -12.34 -15.89 5.46
C LYS A 85 -12.37 -14.52 6.14
N PRO A 86 -13.42 -14.21 6.90
CA PRO A 86 -13.55 -12.87 7.48
C PRO A 86 -12.47 -12.52 8.51
N ASN A 87 -11.90 -13.50 9.18
CA ASN A 87 -10.93 -13.24 10.26
C ASN A 87 -9.52 -13.73 9.97
N THR A 88 -9.25 -14.16 8.74
CA THR A 88 -7.94 -14.73 8.40
C THR A 88 -7.55 -14.37 6.98
N ILE A 89 -6.34 -13.85 6.83
CA ILE A 89 -5.68 -13.73 5.53
C ILE A 89 -4.70 -14.89 5.45
N SER A 90 -4.96 -15.82 4.52
CA SER A 90 -4.18 -17.05 4.42
C SER A 90 -2.93 -16.86 3.58
N VAL A 91 -2.03 -17.87 3.67
CA VAL A 91 -0.84 -17.89 2.81
C VAL A 91 -1.22 -17.93 1.32
N ASP A 92 -2.31 -18.61 0.97
CA ASP A 92 -2.77 -18.67 -0.42
C ASP A 92 -3.25 -17.30 -0.90
N ASP A 93 -3.91 -16.54 -0.06
CA ASP A 93 -4.32 -15.17 -0.40
C ASP A 93 -3.10 -14.32 -0.76
N ILE A 94 -2.03 -14.42 0.02
CA ILE A 94 -0.81 -13.65 -0.22
C ILE A 94 -0.06 -14.17 -1.43
N ARG A 95 0.11 -15.49 -1.56
CA ARG A 95 0.83 -16.07 -2.70
C ARG A 95 0.17 -15.74 -4.03
N THR A 96 -1.15 -15.90 -4.09
CA THR A 96 -1.89 -15.70 -5.33
C THR A 96 -1.92 -14.23 -5.74
N GLN A 97 -2.17 -13.35 -4.79
CA GLN A 97 -2.41 -11.94 -5.10
C GLN A 97 -1.16 -11.08 -5.03
N VAL A 98 -0.14 -11.48 -4.29
CA VAL A 98 1.09 -10.70 -4.13
C VAL A 98 2.29 -11.43 -4.73
N ASN A 99 2.72 -12.54 -4.14
CA ASN A 99 3.98 -13.20 -4.53
C ASN A 99 4.02 -13.58 -6.01
N ASN A 100 2.95 -14.15 -6.53
CA ASN A 100 2.91 -14.61 -7.93
C ASN A 100 2.68 -13.46 -8.92
N ASP A 101 2.19 -12.32 -8.44
CA ASP A 101 1.85 -11.18 -9.28
C ASP A 101 2.95 -10.12 -9.31
N ILE A 102 3.75 -10.03 -8.25
CA ILE A 102 4.65 -8.88 -8.04
C ILE A 102 5.77 -8.78 -9.08
N ASP A 103 6.17 -9.89 -9.67
CA ASP A 103 7.21 -9.90 -10.70
C ASP A 103 6.69 -9.45 -12.08
N VAL A 104 5.38 -9.34 -12.22
CA VAL A 104 4.78 -8.78 -13.42
C VAL A 104 4.84 -7.26 -13.32
N LYS A 105 5.41 -6.61 -14.32
CA LYS A 105 5.59 -5.15 -14.32
C LYS A 105 4.25 -4.43 -14.24
N PRO A 106 4.24 -3.16 -13.75
CA PRO A 106 3.02 -2.36 -13.76
C PRO A 106 2.42 -2.27 -15.15
N TYR A 107 1.10 -2.30 -15.19
CA TYR A 107 0.37 -2.27 -16.46
C TYR A 107 0.45 -0.90 -17.11
N SER A 108 0.26 0.16 -16.35
CA SER A 108 0.14 1.51 -16.92
C SER A 108 0.84 2.60 -16.10
N SER A 109 1.36 2.31 -14.92
CA SER A 109 1.97 3.34 -14.08
C SER A 109 3.42 3.01 -13.74
N SER A 110 4.07 3.93 -13.02
CA SER A 110 5.47 3.76 -12.60
C SER A 110 5.63 2.82 -11.41
N HIS A 111 4.56 2.61 -10.64
CA HIS A 111 4.57 1.83 -9.41
C HIS A 111 3.41 0.87 -9.37
N LYS A 112 3.65 -0.29 -8.76
CA LYS A 112 2.64 -1.31 -8.52
C LYS A 112 2.42 -1.38 -7.01
N ILE A 113 1.21 -1.08 -6.56
CA ILE A 113 0.94 -0.87 -5.15
C ILE A 113 -0.09 -1.89 -4.66
N TYR A 114 0.28 -2.59 -3.60
CA TYR A 114 -0.58 -3.58 -2.94
C TYR A 114 -1.05 -3.00 -1.63
N ILE A 115 -2.36 -3.00 -1.40
CA ILE A 115 -2.96 -2.53 -0.15
C ILE A 115 -3.58 -3.73 0.55
N ILE A 116 -3.08 -4.03 1.74
CA ILE A 116 -3.56 -5.12 2.58
C ILE A 116 -4.24 -4.51 3.79
N ASP A 117 -5.57 -4.44 3.75
CA ASP A 117 -6.35 -3.94 4.87
C ASP A 117 -6.51 -5.04 5.93
N GLU A 118 -6.67 -4.62 7.18
CA GLU A 118 -6.78 -5.55 8.30
C GLU A 118 -5.63 -6.56 8.31
N ALA A 119 -4.41 -6.05 8.10
CA ALA A 119 -3.23 -6.90 7.90
C ALA A 119 -2.89 -7.74 9.13
N GLU A 120 -3.38 -7.36 10.33
CA GLU A 120 -3.22 -8.18 11.53
C GLU A 120 -3.90 -9.55 11.40
N LYS A 121 -4.79 -9.72 10.43
CA LYS A 121 -5.47 -11.00 10.17
C LYS A 121 -4.60 -12.01 9.42
N MET A 122 -3.44 -11.59 8.93
CA MET A 122 -2.51 -12.53 8.31
C MET A 122 -2.02 -13.55 9.35
N ASN A 123 -2.16 -14.86 9.03
CA ASN A 123 -1.56 -15.87 9.87
C ASN A 123 -0.04 -15.85 9.69
N GLN A 124 0.69 -16.63 10.50
CA GLN A 124 2.14 -16.62 10.46
C GLN A 124 2.70 -17.03 9.08
N GLN A 125 2.05 -17.98 8.44
CA GLN A 125 2.46 -18.45 7.11
C GLN A 125 2.31 -17.36 6.06
N ALA A 126 1.22 -16.59 6.12
CA ALA A 126 0.99 -15.48 5.23
C ALA A 126 2.04 -14.39 5.43
N GLN A 127 2.38 -14.08 6.68
CA GLN A 127 3.42 -13.11 7.00
C GLN A 127 4.78 -13.56 6.47
N ASN A 128 5.11 -14.84 6.62
CA ASN A 128 6.38 -15.38 6.11
C ASN A 128 6.45 -15.29 4.58
N ALA A 129 5.35 -15.58 3.90
CA ALA A 129 5.30 -15.48 2.44
C ALA A 129 5.50 -14.04 1.98
N LEU A 130 4.85 -13.08 2.65
CA LEU A 130 4.99 -11.67 2.34
C LEU A 130 6.40 -11.18 2.60
N LEU A 131 7.02 -11.63 3.68
CA LEU A 131 8.38 -11.24 4.06
C LEU A 131 9.38 -11.56 2.96
N LYS A 132 9.26 -12.70 2.30
CA LYS A 132 10.15 -13.08 1.20
C LYS A 132 10.12 -12.04 0.08
N THR A 133 8.95 -11.53 -0.23
CA THR A 133 8.77 -10.50 -1.24
C THR A 133 9.35 -9.16 -0.79
N ILE A 134 9.17 -8.81 0.49
CA ILE A 134 9.66 -7.55 1.05
C ILE A 134 11.18 -7.52 1.10
N GLU A 135 11.84 -8.66 1.29
CA GLU A 135 13.30 -8.75 1.36
C GLU A 135 13.97 -8.48 0.01
N GLU A 136 13.35 -8.92 -1.08
CA GLU A 136 13.90 -8.73 -2.43
C GLU A 136 12.82 -8.22 -3.38
N PRO A 137 12.29 -6.99 -3.16
CA PRO A 137 11.20 -6.50 -3.97
C PRO A 137 11.67 -5.97 -5.33
N PRO A 138 10.83 -6.07 -6.37
CA PRO A 138 11.09 -5.33 -7.60
C PRO A 138 11.10 -3.82 -7.32
N ALA A 139 11.86 -3.08 -8.12
CA ALA A 139 12.04 -1.64 -7.90
C ALA A 139 10.72 -0.85 -7.91
N TYR A 140 9.74 -1.32 -8.66
CA TYR A 140 8.44 -0.62 -8.82
C TYR A 140 7.41 -0.97 -7.73
N ALA A 141 7.69 -1.94 -6.86
CA ALA A 141 6.68 -2.48 -5.95
C ALA A 141 6.62 -1.74 -4.62
N VAL A 142 5.41 -1.48 -4.14
CA VAL A 142 5.16 -0.91 -2.81
C VAL A 142 4.02 -1.71 -2.17
N ILE A 143 4.24 -2.16 -0.94
CA ILE A 143 3.25 -2.92 -0.18
C ILE A 143 2.83 -2.09 1.03
N MET A 144 1.53 -1.85 1.17
CA MET A 144 0.99 -1.07 2.27
C MET A 144 0.14 -1.97 3.17
N LEU A 145 0.55 -2.07 4.42
CA LEU A 145 -0.12 -2.87 5.45
C LEU A 145 -0.89 -1.94 6.37
N LEU A 146 -2.20 -2.08 6.39
CA LEU A 146 -3.07 -1.28 7.24
C LEU A 146 -3.52 -2.14 8.42
N THR A 147 -3.29 -1.67 9.64
CA THR A 147 -3.53 -2.49 10.81
C THR A 147 -3.99 -1.67 12.02
N THR A 148 -4.70 -2.32 12.93
CA THR A 148 -5.01 -1.77 14.24
C THR A 148 -4.01 -2.24 15.29
N ASN A 149 -3.15 -3.20 14.98
CA ASN A 149 -2.20 -3.76 15.94
C ASN A 149 -0.92 -4.23 15.23
N ALA A 150 0.02 -3.31 15.07
CA ALA A 150 1.30 -3.60 14.42
C ALA A 150 2.16 -4.61 15.18
N ASP A 151 1.91 -4.80 16.48
CA ASP A 151 2.67 -5.73 17.32
C ASP A 151 2.43 -7.20 16.94
N THR A 152 1.38 -7.49 16.15
CA THR A 152 1.12 -8.86 15.69
C THR A 152 2.03 -9.30 14.56
N PHE A 153 2.77 -8.38 13.95
CA PHE A 153 3.64 -8.69 12.82
C PHE A 153 4.99 -9.24 13.27
N LEU A 154 5.60 -10.03 12.38
CA LEU A 154 6.95 -10.51 12.59
C LEU A 154 7.92 -9.32 12.65
N PRO A 155 8.92 -9.36 13.57
CA PRO A 155 9.85 -8.23 13.74
C PRO A 155 10.58 -7.80 12.47
N THR A 156 10.79 -8.72 11.54
CA THR A 156 11.49 -8.44 10.29
C THR A 156 10.67 -7.62 9.30
N ILE A 157 9.34 -7.58 9.47
CA ILE A 157 8.46 -6.73 8.66
C ILE A 157 8.40 -5.32 9.28
N TYR A 158 8.34 -5.25 10.60
CA TYR A 158 8.06 -4.04 11.36
C TYR A 158 9.05 -2.89 11.12
N PRO A 159 10.37 -3.13 11.11
CA PRO A 159 11.31 -2.02 10.96
C PRO A 159 11.29 -1.37 9.59
N ASP A 160 10.68 -1.99 8.60
CA ASP A 160 10.62 -1.47 7.24
C ASP A 160 9.47 -0.50 7.04
N ALA A 161 8.68 -0.30 8.06
CA ALA A 161 7.50 0.55 8.02
C ALA A 161 7.83 2.03 8.05
#